data_3365e1c54c85c1f6532451eaade2986e
#
_entry.id   3365e1c54c85c1f6532451eaade2986e
#
_cell.length_a   1.000
_cell.length_b   1.000
_cell.length_c   1.000
_cell.angle_alpha   90.00
_cell.angle_beta   90.00
_cell.angle_gamma   90.00
#
_symmetry.space_group_name_H-M   'P 1'
#
loop_
_entity.id
_entity.type
_entity.pdbx_description
1 polymer ?
#
loop_
_entity_poly.entity_id
_entity_poly.type
_entity_poly.pdbx_seq_one_letter_code
_entity_poly.pdbx_strand_id
1 'polypeptide(L)'
;MLGHQTQKPNIKGIWVDAAGAKADTEGIVAAYDVRTPSIHVTANSLSGGNQQKLIVGREMSYTPRVLVAAHPTRGVDVGAQAAIWDHIKNARREGLAVLLISADLDELIGLSDTIRVILRGRLSGEFDPDVVTAEDLGAAMTGADG
;
A
#
# COMPACT_ATOMS: atom_id res chain seq x y z
N MET A 1 3.71 -9.02 -12.13
CA MET A 1 4.97 -9.02 -12.90
C MET A 1 5.38 -7.66 -13.50
N LEU A 2 4.45 -6.77 -13.85
CA LEU A 2 4.79 -5.41 -14.33
C LEU A 2 5.64 -4.67 -13.28
N GLY A 3 6.78 -4.11 -13.71
CA GLY A 3 7.77 -3.45 -12.85
C GLY A 3 8.89 -4.38 -12.33
N HIS A 4 8.65 -5.68 -12.23
CA HIS A 4 9.60 -6.66 -11.67
C HIS A 4 10.04 -7.75 -12.67
N GLN A 5 9.74 -7.55 -13.95
CA GLN A 5 10.06 -8.52 -15.02
C GLN A 5 11.56 -8.78 -15.20
N THR A 6 12.41 -7.90 -14.68
CA THR A 6 13.88 -8.03 -14.74
C THR A 6 14.51 -8.57 -13.46
N GLN A 7 13.68 -8.93 -12.47
CA GLN A 7 14.15 -9.44 -11.18
C GLN A 7 13.86 -10.95 -11.05
N LYS A 8 14.70 -11.65 -10.28
CA LYS A 8 14.39 -13.05 -9.91
C LYS A 8 13.16 -13.06 -8.99
N PRO A 9 12.30 -14.09 -9.07
CA PRO A 9 12.41 -15.31 -9.91
C PRO A 9 11.90 -15.15 -11.35
N ASN A 10 11.48 -13.95 -11.76
CA ASN A 10 10.80 -13.70 -13.03
C ASN A 10 11.73 -13.81 -14.27
N ILE A 11 13.05 -13.87 -14.07
CA ILE A 11 14.02 -13.97 -15.16
C ILE A 11 15.00 -15.14 -14.98
N LYS A 12 15.43 -15.70 -16.13
CA LYS A 12 16.52 -16.66 -16.23
C LYS A 12 17.48 -16.20 -17.34
N GLY A 13 18.59 -15.58 -16.93
CA GLY A 13 19.47 -14.87 -17.85
C GLY A 13 18.78 -13.62 -18.41
N ILE A 14 18.65 -13.54 -19.74
CA ILE A 14 17.98 -12.44 -20.46
C ILE A 14 16.51 -12.76 -20.82
N TRP A 15 16.04 -13.96 -20.48
CA TRP A 15 14.69 -14.43 -20.82
C TRP A 15 13.75 -14.36 -19.61
N VAL A 16 12.47 -14.13 -19.90
CA VAL A 16 11.42 -14.25 -18.88
C VAL A 16 11.26 -15.71 -18.48
N ASP A 17 11.34 -15.99 -17.18
CA ASP A 17 11.04 -17.32 -16.62
C ASP A 17 9.55 -17.41 -16.29
N ALA A 18 8.80 -18.07 -17.17
CA ALA A 18 7.35 -18.23 -16.98
C ALA A 18 6.99 -19.06 -15.75
N ALA A 19 7.81 -20.04 -15.39
CA ALA A 19 7.59 -20.86 -14.20
C ALA A 19 7.88 -20.07 -12.92
N GLY A 20 8.97 -19.30 -12.90
CA GLY A 20 9.31 -18.41 -11.81
C GLY A 20 8.26 -17.32 -11.63
N ALA A 21 7.80 -16.68 -12.69
CA ALA A 21 6.75 -15.68 -12.66
C ALA A 21 5.40 -16.23 -12.16
N LYS A 22 5.08 -17.47 -12.53
CA LYS A 22 3.90 -18.17 -12.04
C LYS A 22 3.99 -18.39 -10.52
N ALA A 23 5.09 -18.97 -10.05
CA ALA A 23 5.32 -19.25 -8.64
C ALA A 23 5.31 -17.97 -7.78
N ASP A 24 5.94 -16.89 -8.26
CA ASP A 24 5.92 -15.56 -7.63
C ASP A 24 4.47 -15.04 -7.49
N THR A 25 3.69 -15.10 -8.57
CA THR A 25 2.30 -14.66 -8.55
C THR A 25 1.44 -15.50 -7.61
N GLU A 26 1.59 -16.82 -7.62
CA GLU A 26 0.87 -17.73 -6.70
C GLU A 26 1.25 -17.44 -5.24
N GLY A 27 2.52 -17.16 -4.96
CA GLY A 27 3.00 -16.75 -3.65
C GLY A 27 2.36 -15.45 -3.16
N ILE A 28 2.29 -14.42 -4.00
CA ILE A 28 1.64 -13.15 -3.67
C ILE A 28 0.15 -13.36 -3.42
N VAL A 29 -0.55 -14.09 -4.30
CA VAL A 29 -1.98 -14.36 -4.18
C VAL A 29 -2.29 -15.05 -2.85
N ALA A 30 -1.48 -16.02 -2.44
CA ALA A 30 -1.65 -16.73 -1.18
C ALA A 30 -1.31 -15.86 0.04
N ALA A 31 -0.18 -15.14 0.02
CA ALA A 31 0.31 -14.36 1.16
C ALA A 31 -0.60 -13.14 1.48
N TYR A 32 -1.26 -12.57 0.45
CA TYR A 32 -2.11 -11.38 0.61
C TYR A 32 -3.61 -11.71 0.52
N ASP A 33 -3.98 -12.98 0.56
CA ASP A 33 -5.37 -13.43 0.45
C ASP A 33 -6.11 -12.75 -0.72
N VAL A 34 -5.50 -12.77 -1.91
CA VAL A 34 -6.12 -12.23 -3.12
C VAL A 34 -7.13 -13.23 -3.64
N ARG A 35 -8.42 -12.90 -3.58
CA ARG A 35 -9.49 -13.77 -4.07
C ARG A 35 -9.57 -13.70 -5.59
N THR A 36 -9.14 -14.76 -6.25
CA THR A 36 -9.16 -14.91 -7.70
C THR A 36 -9.49 -16.36 -8.08
N PRO A 37 -10.26 -16.60 -9.15
CA PRO A 37 -10.50 -17.96 -9.64
C PRO A 37 -9.23 -18.59 -10.26
N SER A 38 -8.30 -17.76 -10.75
CA SER A 38 -7.05 -18.22 -11.35
C SER A 38 -6.07 -17.05 -11.50
N ILE A 39 -4.76 -17.33 -11.46
CA ILE A 39 -3.72 -16.35 -11.79
C ILE A 39 -3.70 -15.93 -13.26
N HIS A 40 -4.46 -16.61 -14.12
CA HIS A 40 -4.55 -16.32 -15.54
C HIS A 40 -5.68 -15.35 -15.92
N VAL A 41 -6.51 -14.94 -14.96
CA VAL A 41 -7.52 -13.92 -15.21
C VAL A 41 -6.89 -12.53 -15.31
N THR A 42 -7.57 -11.62 -15.98
CA THR A 42 -7.09 -10.23 -16.06
C THR A 42 -7.26 -9.53 -14.71
N ALA A 43 -6.34 -8.65 -14.34
CA ALA A 43 -6.43 -7.89 -13.09
C ALA A 43 -7.74 -7.08 -12.99
N ASN A 44 -8.26 -6.59 -14.12
CA ASN A 44 -9.54 -5.84 -14.17
C ASN A 44 -10.77 -6.68 -13.79
N SER A 45 -10.67 -8.01 -13.80
CA SER A 45 -11.77 -8.88 -13.37
C SER A 45 -11.82 -9.07 -11.85
N LEU A 46 -10.79 -8.60 -11.13
CA LEU A 46 -10.76 -8.63 -9.68
C LEU A 46 -11.55 -7.47 -9.09
N SER A 47 -12.12 -7.66 -7.90
CA SER A 47 -12.68 -6.54 -7.13
C SER A 47 -11.60 -5.53 -6.77
N GLY A 48 -11.99 -4.27 -6.51
CA GLY A 48 -11.04 -3.21 -6.14
C GLY A 48 -10.15 -3.59 -4.97
N GLY A 49 -10.70 -4.21 -3.92
CA GLY A 49 -9.93 -4.69 -2.78
C GLY A 49 -8.91 -5.76 -3.15
N ASN A 50 -9.25 -6.71 -4.04
CA ASN A 50 -8.30 -7.72 -4.50
C ASN A 50 -7.23 -7.15 -5.44
N GLN A 51 -7.57 -6.12 -6.23
CA GLN A 51 -6.58 -5.38 -7.02
C GLN A 51 -5.56 -4.68 -6.11
N GLN A 52 -6.01 -3.99 -5.07
CA GLN A 52 -5.14 -3.31 -4.12
C GLN A 52 -4.27 -4.29 -3.32
N LYS A 53 -4.83 -5.40 -2.82
CA LYS A 53 -4.06 -6.47 -2.19
C LYS A 53 -2.96 -7.00 -3.11
N LEU A 54 -3.27 -7.22 -4.39
CA LEU A 54 -2.30 -7.68 -5.38
C LEU A 54 -1.20 -6.65 -5.63
N ILE A 55 -1.53 -5.36 -5.72
CA ILE A 55 -0.57 -4.26 -5.89
C ILE A 55 0.36 -4.19 -4.70
N VAL A 56 -0.19 -4.11 -3.49
CA VAL A 56 0.59 -4.05 -2.24
C VAL A 56 1.48 -5.28 -2.11
N GLY A 57 0.94 -6.48 -2.33
CA GLY A 57 1.69 -7.72 -2.28
C GLY A 57 2.85 -7.75 -3.27
N ARG A 58 2.63 -7.27 -4.49
CA ARG A 58 3.68 -7.16 -5.51
C ARG A 58 4.81 -6.22 -5.08
N GLU A 59 4.47 -5.04 -4.58
CA GLU A 59 5.49 -4.05 -4.18
C GLU A 59 6.28 -4.53 -2.94
N MET A 60 5.64 -5.29 -2.05
CA MET A 60 6.27 -5.76 -0.82
C MET A 60 7.03 -7.09 -0.98
N SER A 61 6.72 -7.90 -2.00
CA SER A 61 7.35 -9.23 -2.20
C SER A 61 8.87 -9.17 -2.44
N TYR A 62 9.40 -8.00 -2.83
CA TYR A 62 10.84 -7.80 -3.06
C TYR A 62 11.57 -7.14 -1.87
N THR A 63 10.97 -7.17 -0.69
CA THR A 63 11.56 -6.63 0.54
C THR A 63 12.14 -5.22 0.37
N PRO A 64 11.34 -4.25 -0.06
CA PRO A 64 11.80 -2.88 -0.23
C PRO A 64 12.25 -2.30 1.11
N ARG A 65 13.15 -1.33 1.08
CA ARG A 65 13.54 -0.56 2.28
C ARG A 65 12.62 0.63 2.52
N VAL A 66 11.96 1.10 1.48
CA VAL A 66 11.01 2.22 1.51
C VAL A 66 9.81 1.87 0.63
N LEU A 67 8.62 2.09 1.15
CA LEU A 67 7.36 2.02 0.43
C LEU A 67 6.73 3.40 0.34
N VAL A 68 6.37 3.84 -0.86
CA VAL A 68 5.51 5.01 -1.06
C VAL A 68 4.10 4.52 -1.35
N ALA A 69 3.21 4.68 -0.38
CA ALA A 69 1.82 4.24 -0.46
C ALA A 69 0.89 5.46 -0.66
N ALA A 70 0.43 5.66 -1.89
CA ALA A 70 -0.51 6.72 -2.23
C ALA A 70 -1.93 6.16 -2.31
N HIS A 71 -2.77 6.55 -1.34
CA HIS A 71 -4.16 6.09 -1.21
C HIS A 71 -4.30 4.56 -1.26
N PRO A 72 -3.57 3.79 -0.43
CA PRO A 72 -3.47 2.34 -0.57
C PRO A 72 -4.80 1.59 -0.38
N THR A 73 -5.78 2.20 0.29
CA THR A 73 -7.08 1.59 0.54
C THR A 73 -8.25 2.30 -0.15
N ARG A 74 -7.95 3.19 -1.12
CA ARG A 74 -9.01 3.92 -1.82
C ARG A 74 -9.92 2.99 -2.60
N GLY A 75 -11.23 3.07 -2.31
CA GLY A 75 -12.25 2.33 -3.06
C GLY A 75 -12.30 0.83 -2.74
N VAL A 76 -11.76 0.42 -1.60
CA VAL A 76 -11.85 -0.96 -1.11
C VAL A 76 -12.90 -1.08 0.00
N ASP A 77 -13.38 -2.30 0.23
CA ASP A 77 -14.25 -2.58 1.38
C ASP A 77 -13.46 -2.62 2.70
N VAL A 78 -14.18 -2.51 3.82
CA VAL A 78 -13.59 -2.45 5.17
C VAL A 78 -12.70 -3.66 5.48
N GLY A 79 -13.06 -4.85 5.01
CA GLY A 79 -12.28 -6.05 5.23
C GLY A 79 -10.95 -6.04 4.47
N ALA A 80 -10.96 -5.58 3.21
CA ALA A 80 -9.75 -5.42 2.42
C ALA A 80 -8.86 -4.28 2.97
N GLN A 81 -9.46 -3.19 3.44
CA GLN A 81 -8.76 -2.08 4.11
C GLN A 81 -7.99 -2.59 5.33
N ALA A 82 -8.66 -3.29 6.25
CA ALA A 82 -8.03 -3.83 7.45
C ALA A 82 -6.85 -4.75 7.11
N ALA A 83 -7.02 -5.64 6.13
CA ALA A 83 -5.95 -6.55 5.69
C ALA A 83 -4.73 -5.81 5.13
N ILE A 84 -4.95 -4.77 4.31
CA ILE A 84 -3.87 -3.94 3.76
C ILE A 84 -3.14 -3.19 4.88
N TRP A 85 -3.87 -2.64 5.83
CA TRP A 85 -3.30 -1.97 7.00
C TRP A 85 -2.42 -2.90 7.83
N ASP A 86 -2.88 -4.12 8.07
CA ASP A 86 -2.12 -5.12 8.81
C ASP A 86 -0.81 -5.50 8.10
N HIS A 87 -0.84 -5.65 6.78
CA HIS A 87 0.38 -5.89 5.99
C HIS A 87 1.37 -4.74 6.11
N ILE A 88 0.91 -3.48 5.99
CA ILE A 88 1.77 -2.29 6.12
C ILE A 88 2.35 -2.19 7.53
N LYS A 89 1.51 -2.37 8.58
CA LYS A 89 1.95 -2.35 9.98
C LYS A 89 2.98 -3.43 10.30
N ASN A 90 2.78 -4.64 9.79
CA ASN A 90 3.72 -5.74 10.01
C ASN A 90 5.06 -5.48 9.34
N ALA A 91 5.05 -5.04 8.07
CA ALA A 91 6.28 -4.72 7.35
C ALA A 91 7.05 -3.55 8.00
N ARG A 92 6.33 -2.52 8.51
CA ARG A 92 6.94 -1.45 9.29
C ARG A 92 7.64 -1.98 10.55
N ARG A 93 7.02 -2.91 11.29
CA ARG A 93 7.65 -3.56 12.45
C ARG A 93 8.91 -4.34 12.08
N GLU A 94 9.00 -4.83 10.85
CA GLU A 94 10.16 -5.51 10.28
C GLU A 94 11.21 -4.54 9.71
N GLY A 95 10.99 -3.22 9.81
CA GLY A 95 11.95 -2.18 9.45
C GLY A 95 11.70 -1.51 8.10
N LEU A 96 10.54 -1.72 7.47
CA LEU A 96 10.14 -0.98 6.28
C LEU A 96 9.83 0.48 6.64
N ALA A 97 10.47 1.43 5.97
CA ALA A 97 10.05 2.83 6.02
C ALA A 97 8.87 3.06 5.08
N VAL A 98 7.81 3.72 5.57
CA VAL A 98 6.60 3.97 4.76
C VAL A 98 6.34 5.46 4.66
N LEU A 99 6.23 5.97 3.43
CA LEU A 99 5.66 7.28 3.14
C LEU A 99 4.19 7.07 2.71
N LEU A 100 3.27 7.33 3.64
CA LEU A 100 1.85 7.26 3.38
C LEU A 100 1.34 8.61 2.89
N ILE A 101 0.60 8.62 1.78
CA ILE A 101 -0.09 9.79 1.24
C ILE A 101 -1.56 9.43 1.16
N SER A 102 -2.40 10.11 1.94
CA SER A 102 -3.83 9.86 1.97
C SER A 102 -4.62 11.14 2.27
N ALA A 103 -5.90 11.16 1.88
CA ALA A 103 -6.88 12.11 2.33
C ALA A 103 -7.87 11.47 3.32
N ASP A 104 -7.73 10.20 3.60
CA ASP A 104 -8.50 9.46 4.60
C ASP A 104 -7.84 9.67 5.97
N LEU A 105 -8.53 10.37 6.86
CA LEU A 105 -7.99 10.75 8.17
C LEU A 105 -7.83 9.53 9.09
N ASP A 106 -8.74 8.56 9.01
CA ASP A 106 -8.64 7.32 9.79
C ASP A 106 -7.43 6.50 9.34
N GLU A 107 -7.16 6.46 8.04
CA GLU A 107 -5.96 5.81 7.47
C GLU A 107 -4.68 6.49 7.97
N LEU A 108 -4.63 7.83 7.95
CA LEU A 108 -3.48 8.59 8.43
C LEU A 108 -3.24 8.35 9.92
N ILE A 109 -4.27 8.52 10.75
CA ILE A 109 -4.19 8.33 12.20
C ILE A 109 -3.85 6.87 12.53
N GLY A 110 -4.46 5.91 11.82
CA GLY A 110 -4.30 4.49 12.11
C GLY A 110 -2.97 3.87 11.68
N LEU A 111 -2.22 4.49 10.75
CA LEU A 111 -1.01 3.91 10.16
C LEU A 111 0.27 4.71 10.37
N SER A 112 0.18 5.99 10.73
CA SER A 112 1.35 6.87 10.78
C SER A 112 1.97 6.95 12.17
N ASP A 113 3.27 7.24 12.22
CA ASP A 113 3.99 7.64 13.44
C ASP A 113 4.05 9.17 13.58
N THR A 114 3.94 9.86 12.44
CA THR A 114 3.95 11.32 12.34
C THR A 114 3.14 11.72 11.12
N ILE A 115 2.30 12.73 11.27
CA ILE A 115 1.47 13.25 10.18
C ILE A 115 1.90 14.67 9.84
N ARG A 116 1.93 15.01 8.57
CA ARG A 116 2.09 16.37 8.07
C ARG A 116 1.03 16.67 7.03
N VAL A 117 0.46 17.85 7.09
CA VAL A 117 -0.53 18.30 6.11
C VAL A 117 0.16 19.14 5.05
N ILE A 118 -0.16 18.88 3.79
CA ILE A 118 0.27 19.72 2.66
C ILE A 118 -0.88 20.62 2.22
N LEU A 119 -0.68 21.92 2.29
CA LEU A 119 -1.65 22.91 1.85
C LEU A 119 -0.96 23.95 0.97
N ARG A 120 -1.48 24.16 -0.25
CA ARG A 120 -0.96 25.13 -1.23
C ARG A 120 0.56 25.04 -1.46
N GLY A 121 1.08 23.80 -1.49
CA GLY A 121 2.49 23.52 -1.72
C GLY A 121 3.40 23.72 -0.49
N ARG A 122 2.84 23.91 0.68
CA ARG A 122 3.59 24.02 1.96
C ARG A 122 3.20 22.89 2.90
N LEU A 123 4.20 22.35 3.60
CA LEU A 123 3.98 21.39 4.66
C LEU A 123 3.71 22.15 5.98
N SER A 124 2.72 21.69 6.72
CA SER A 124 2.45 22.13 8.09
C SER A 124 3.52 21.64 9.07
N GLY A 125 3.37 21.98 10.35
CA GLY A 125 4.06 21.32 11.45
C GLY A 125 3.76 19.83 11.52
N GLU A 126 4.35 19.17 12.48
CA GLU A 126 4.12 17.75 12.76
C GLU A 126 2.92 17.58 13.68
N PHE A 127 2.08 16.59 13.38
CA PHE A 127 0.99 16.15 14.23
C PHE A 127 1.30 14.74 14.74
N ASP A 128 1.07 14.53 16.03
CA ASP A 128 1.16 13.23 16.67
C ASP A 128 -0.18 12.49 16.49
N PRO A 129 -0.20 11.33 15.82
CA PRO A 129 -1.43 10.57 15.57
C PRO A 129 -2.11 10.08 16.86
N ASP A 130 -1.38 9.93 17.97
CA ASP A 130 -1.95 9.50 19.24
C ASP A 130 -2.74 10.63 19.95
N VAL A 131 -2.58 11.88 19.51
CA VAL A 131 -3.18 13.08 20.14
C VAL A 131 -4.09 13.84 19.19
N VAL A 132 -3.73 13.92 17.90
CA VAL A 132 -4.45 14.71 16.89
C VAL A 132 -5.85 14.14 16.62
N THR A 133 -6.80 15.04 16.43
CA THR A 133 -8.16 14.66 16.02
C THR A 133 -8.34 14.80 14.50
N ALA A 134 -9.35 14.11 13.96
CA ALA A 134 -9.74 14.31 12.56
C ALA A 134 -10.16 15.76 12.27
N GLU A 135 -10.70 16.46 13.27
CA GLU A 135 -11.09 17.87 13.20
C GLU A 135 -9.87 18.78 13.03
N ASP A 136 -8.80 18.54 13.82
CA ASP A 136 -7.53 19.28 13.73
C ASP A 136 -6.86 19.12 12.36
N LEU A 137 -6.80 17.88 11.87
CA LEU A 137 -6.27 17.61 10.55
C LEU A 137 -7.13 18.24 9.45
N GLY A 138 -8.45 18.18 9.56
CA GLY A 138 -9.38 18.81 8.64
C GLY A 138 -9.21 20.33 8.60
N ALA A 139 -9.06 20.98 9.74
CA ALA A 139 -8.78 22.42 9.84
C ALA A 139 -7.45 22.78 9.15
N ALA A 140 -6.38 22.02 9.44
CA ALA A 140 -5.08 22.21 8.80
C ALA A 140 -5.12 22.00 7.27
N MET A 141 -5.91 21.04 6.78
CA MET A 141 -6.07 20.77 5.34
C MET A 141 -6.83 21.87 4.61
N THR A 142 -7.71 22.60 5.31
CA THR A 142 -8.49 23.71 4.73
C THR A 142 -7.87 25.08 4.97
N GLY A 143 -6.90 25.16 5.88
CA GLY A 143 -6.29 26.42 6.30
C GLY A 143 -7.21 27.25 7.21
N ALA A 144 -8.10 26.60 7.94
CA ALA A 144 -9.05 27.25 8.85
C ALA A 144 -8.38 27.79 10.14
N ASP A 145 -7.13 27.40 10.38
CA ASP A 145 -6.32 27.84 11.54
C ASP A 145 -5.43 29.05 11.22
N GLY A 146 -5.66 29.77 10.11
CA GLY A 146 -4.86 30.90 9.64
C GLY A 146 -5.58 32.23 9.66
#